data_48e276035f8f5dcb57bbe39e0387f990
#
_entry.id   48e276035f8f5dcb57bbe39e0387f990
#
_cell.length_a   1.000
_cell.length_b   1.000
_cell.length_c   1.000
_cell.angle_alpha   90.00
_cell.angle_beta   90.00
_cell.angle_gamma   90.00
#
_symmetry.space_group_name_H-M   'P 1'
#
loop_
_entity.id
_entity.type
_entity.pdbx_description
1 polymer ?
#
loop_
_entity_poly.entity_id
_entity_poly.type
_entity_poly.pdbx_seq_one_letter_code
_entity_poly.pdbx_strand_id
1 'polypeptide(L)'
;GWKMEDAQYTAWLVGVCDSICEVCTVSAEQLHLKRRERQRGTSQYEKHADAPAESHVVLEAGHRFEVNFDTYLDTGLFLDHRPLRAMVADNIATRVRKNRGTRLLNLFAYTGSFTVHAAKAGASRSTTVDLSNTYQAWTARNFALNGIDGNAHTLERADVFTWLVQARKNGERYDVIVLDPPSFSNSKKMVDVLEIGR
;
A
#
# COMPACT_ATOMS: atom_id res chain seq x y z
N GLY A 1 -22.02 22.62 5.66
CA GLY A 1 -21.83 21.73 4.53
C GLY A 1 -23.12 21.66 3.73
N TRP A 2 -23.04 21.76 2.44
CA TRP A 2 -24.15 21.62 1.54
C TRP A 2 -24.73 20.21 1.69
N LYS A 3 -25.99 20.10 2.12
CA LYS A 3 -26.76 18.85 2.07
C LYS A 3 -27.55 18.91 0.76
N MET A 4 -27.13 18.12 -0.19
CA MET A 4 -27.90 17.85 -1.41
C MET A 4 -28.94 16.77 -1.09
N GLU A 5 -30.14 16.89 -1.61
CA GLU A 5 -31.15 15.82 -1.50
C GLU A 5 -30.67 14.58 -2.28
N ASP A 6 -31.04 13.39 -1.81
CA ASP A 6 -30.54 12.12 -2.36
C ASP A 6 -30.79 11.99 -3.88
N ALA A 7 -31.95 12.45 -4.37
CA ALA A 7 -32.27 12.44 -5.80
C ALA A 7 -31.37 13.38 -6.61
N GLN A 8 -31.09 14.58 -6.09
CA GLN A 8 -30.20 15.55 -6.72
C GLN A 8 -28.76 15.04 -6.71
N TYR A 9 -28.33 14.43 -5.61
CA TYR A 9 -27.00 13.82 -5.50
C TYR A 9 -26.82 12.70 -6.54
N THR A 10 -27.83 11.83 -6.68
CA THR A 10 -27.79 10.72 -7.65
C THR A 10 -27.68 11.24 -9.08
N ALA A 11 -28.52 12.22 -9.45
CA ALA A 11 -28.49 12.82 -10.77
C ALA A 11 -27.15 13.52 -11.07
N TRP A 12 -26.60 14.25 -10.09
CA TRP A 12 -25.28 14.87 -10.20
C TRP A 12 -24.18 13.81 -10.39
N LEU A 13 -24.23 12.72 -9.64
CA LEU A 13 -23.23 11.65 -9.70
C LEU A 13 -23.24 10.95 -11.07
N VAL A 14 -24.41 10.69 -11.65
CA VAL A 14 -24.54 10.16 -13.02
C VAL A 14 -23.85 11.09 -14.00
N GLY A 15 -24.17 12.38 -13.97
CA GLY A 15 -23.54 13.36 -14.86
C GLY A 15 -22.02 13.45 -14.72
N VAL A 16 -21.50 13.29 -13.48
CA VAL A 16 -20.05 13.22 -13.23
C VAL A 16 -19.45 11.96 -13.85
N CYS A 17 -20.09 10.80 -13.67
CA CYS A 17 -19.63 9.54 -14.27
C CYS A 17 -19.60 9.61 -15.80
N ASP A 18 -20.66 10.13 -16.41
CA ASP A 18 -20.75 10.31 -17.87
C ASP A 18 -19.63 11.23 -18.39
N SER A 19 -19.39 12.35 -17.70
CA SER A 19 -18.31 13.29 -18.04
C SER A 19 -16.92 12.65 -17.91
N ILE A 20 -16.69 11.83 -16.88
CA ILE A 20 -15.42 11.09 -16.73
C ILE A 20 -15.25 10.10 -17.88
N CYS A 21 -16.28 9.34 -18.21
CA CYS A 21 -16.23 8.38 -19.33
C CYS A 21 -15.90 9.07 -20.64
N GLU A 22 -16.52 10.23 -20.92
CA GLU A 22 -16.28 11.01 -22.12
C GLU A 22 -14.83 11.56 -22.17
N VAL A 23 -14.41 12.28 -21.11
CA VAL A 23 -13.09 12.94 -21.06
C VAL A 23 -11.94 11.94 -21.04
N CYS A 24 -12.09 10.85 -20.28
CA CYS A 24 -11.05 9.82 -20.16
C CYS A 24 -11.13 8.76 -21.28
N THR A 25 -12.14 8.80 -22.13
CA THR A 25 -12.38 7.80 -23.19
C THR A 25 -12.43 6.38 -22.65
N VAL A 26 -13.15 6.18 -21.55
CA VAL A 26 -13.36 4.89 -20.89
C VAL A 26 -14.83 4.52 -20.89
N SER A 27 -15.14 3.21 -20.88
CA SER A 27 -16.54 2.75 -20.76
C SER A 27 -17.03 2.83 -19.31
N ALA A 28 -18.33 2.86 -19.10
CA ALA A 28 -18.92 2.84 -17.76
C ALA A 28 -18.52 1.61 -16.94
N GLU A 29 -18.26 0.47 -17.61
CA GLU A 29 -17.81 -0.77 -16.99
C GLU A 29 -16.36 -0.67 -16.45
N GLN A 30 -15.57 0.27 -16.97
CA GLN A 30 -14.21 0.55 -16.51
C GLN A 30 -14.16 1.58 -15.37
N LEU A 31 -15.33 2.16 -15.02
CA LEU A 31 -15.43 3.16 -13.98
C LEU A 31 -15.88 2.53 -12.65
N HIS A 32 -14.97 2.42 -11.72
CA HIS A 32 -15.23 1.88 -10.38
C HIS A 32 -15.51 3.01 -9.38
N LEU A 33 -16.76 3.15 -9.00
CA LEU A 33 -17.20 4.18 -8.06
C LEU A 33 -17.12 3.69 -6.62
N LYS A 34 -16.24 4.27 -5.82
CA LYS A 34 -16.14 4.00 -4.37
C LYS A 34 -16.70 5.17 -3.57
N ARG A 35 -17.78 4.94 -2.84
CA ARG A 35 -18.31 5.91 -1.87
C ARG A 35 -17.65 5.71 -0.52
N ARG A 36 -16.97 6.74 -0.04
CA ARG A 36 -16.42 6.73 1.32
C ARG A 36 -17.54 7.11 2.30
N GLU A 37 -18.14 6.13 2.93
CA GLU A 37 -19.05 6.35 4.05
C GLU A 37 -18.24 6.64 5.32
N ARG A 38 -18.77 7.52 6.20
CA ARG A 38 -18.16 7.75 7.52
C ARG A 38 -18.32 6.46 8.35
N GLN A 39 -17.34 5.61 8.29
CA GLN A 39 -17.29 4.42 9.12
C GLN A 39 -16.70 4.79 10.48
N ARG A 40 -17.35 4.34 11.55
CA ARG A 40 -16.82 4.44 12.92
C ARG A 40 -16.16 3.12 13.27
N GLY A 41 -14.87 3.14 13.62
CA GLY A 41 -14.16 1.95 14.09
C GLY A 41 -13.32 1.24 13.04
N THR A 42 -13.18 -0.09 13.18
CA THR A 42 -12.28 -0.96 12.38
C THR A 42 -12.80 -1.32 10.99
N SER A 43 -13.99 -0.90 10.63
CA SER A 43 -14.66 -1.28 9.37
C SER A 43 -13.99 -0.78 8.08
N GLN A 44 -13.08 0.18 8.17
CA GLN A 44 -12.30 0.64 7.00
C GLN A 44 -11.36 -0.43 6.41
N TYR A 45 -11.09 -1.51 7.17
CA TYR A 45 -10.26 -2.65 6.74
C TYR A 45 -11.09 -3.90 6.43
N GLU A 46 -12.42 -3.81 6.53
CA GLU A 46 -13.32 -4.91 6.23
C GLU A 46 -13.58 -4.98 4.72
N LYS A 47 -13.73 -6.21 4.22
CA LYS A 47 -14.14 -6.43 2.84
C LYS A 47 -15.54 -5.85 2.63
N HIS A 48 -15.71 -5.00 1.66
CA HIS A 48 -17.03 -4.61 1.18
C HIS A 48 -17.58 -5.77 0.35
N ALA A 49 -18.54 -6.50 0.97
CA ALA A 49 -19.48 -7.46 0.37
C ALA A 49 -19.01 -8.54 -0.62
N ASP A 50 -19.89 -9.45 -0.84
CA ASP A 50 -20.01 -10.70 -1.58
C ASP A 50 -19.65 -10.69 -3.09
N ALA A 51 -19.05 -9.65 -3.63
CA ALA A 51 -18.59 -9.65 -5.02
C ALA A 51 -17.29 -10.46 -5.15
N PRO A 52 -17.14 -11.28 -6.21
CA PRO A 52 -15.88 -11.92 -6.50
C PRO A 52 -14.79 -10.85 -6.61
N ALA A 53 -13.73 -11.00 -5.81
CA ALA A 53 -12.62 -10.05 -5.76
C ALA A 53 -11.86 -10.09 -7.10
N GLU A 54 -12.26 -9.28 -8.04
CA GLU A 54 -11.51 -9.12 -9.27
C GLU A 54 -10.28 -8.27 -8.96
N SER A 55 -9.10 -8.85 -9.15
CA SER A 55 -7.84 -8.14 -9.02
C SER A 55 -7.29 -7.81 -10.39
N HIS A 56 -6.80 -6.60 -10.54
CA HIS A 56 -6.17 -6.12 -11.76
C HIS A 56 -4.67 -5.97 -11.53
N VAL A 57 -3.88 -6.06 -12.60
CA VAL A 57 -2.44 -5.80 -12.54
C VAL A 57 -2.16 -4.49 -13.28
N VAL A 58 -1.59 -3.53 -12.56
CA VAL A 58 -1.14 -2.26 -13.11
C VAL A 58 0.37 -2.17 -13.15
N LEU A 59 0.89 -1.25 -13.95
CA LEU A 59 2.31 -0.99 -14.09
C LEU A 59 2.68 0.37 -13.47
N GLU A 60 3.71 0.38 -12.65
CA GLU A 60 4.38 1.59 -12.21
C GLU A 60 5.89 1.43 -12.34
N ALA A 61 6.54 2.32 -13.09
CA ALA A 61 7.98 2.28 -13.37
C ALA A 61 8.46 0.90 -13.90
N GLY A 62 7.63 0.21 -14.69
CA GLY A 62 7.91 -1.12 -15.22
C GLY A 62 7.69 -2.27 -14.24
N HIS A 63 7.30 -2.00 -13.00
CA HIS A 63 6.96 -3.02 -11.99
C HIS A 63 5.46 -3.30 -11.99
N ARG A 64 5.09 -4.55 -11.69
CA ARG A 64 3.71 -5.01 -11.68
C ARG A 64 3.15 -4.96 -10.26
N PHE A 65 1.95 -4.40 -10.13
CA PHE A 65 1.24 -4.33 -8.84
C PHE A 65 -0.19 -4.84 -9.02
N GLU A 66 -0.59 -5.73 -8.14
CA GLU A 66 -1.99 -6.09 -7.99
C GLU A 66 -2.74 -4.92 -7.35
N VAL A 67 -3.88 -4.56 -7.94
CA VAL A 67 -4.81 -3.57 -7.42
C VAL A 67 -6.22 -4.15 -7.39
N ASN A 68 -7.05 -3.65 -6.47
CA ASN A 68 -8.44 -4.06 -6.34
C ASN A 68 -9.33 -2.82 -6.28
N PHE A 69 -10.31 -2.76 -7.18
CA PHE A 69 -11.20 -1.60 -7.28
C PHE A 69 -12.54 -1.82 -6.56
N ASP A 70 -12.88 -3.02 -6.13
CA ASP A 70 -14.23 -3.35 -5.67
C ASP A 70 -14.30 -3.72 -4.19
N THR A 71 -13.41 -4.61 -3.74
CA THR A 71 -13.53 -5.26 -2.43
C THR A 71 -12.98 -4.44 -1.27
N TYR A 72 -11.93 -3.65 -1.49
CA TYR A 72 -11.26 -2.86 -0.46
C TYR A 72 -11.44 -1.36 -0.72
N LEU A 73 -11.53 -0.57 0.34
CA LEU A 73 -11.59 0.88 0.21
C LEU A 73 -10.33 1.42 -0.48
N ASP A 74 -9.17 0.96 -0.03
CA ASP A 74 -7.88 1.31 -0.61
C ASP A 74 -7.53 0.34 -1.74
N THR A 75 -7.06 0.89 -2.86
CA THR A 75 -6.87 0.13 -4.10
C THR A 75 -5.67 -0.79 -4.12
N GLY A 76 -4.79 -0.73 -3.12
CA GLY A 76 -3.55 -1.53 -3.08
C GLY A 76 -2.30 -0.79 -3.52
N LEU A 77 -2.44 0.39 -4.13
CA LEU A 77 -1.29 1.23 -4.53
C LEU A 77 -1.64 2.70 -4.32
N PHE A 78 -0.92 3.38 -3.42
CA PHE A 78 -1.07 4.81 -3.19
C PHE A 78 -0.32 5.60 -4.26
N LEU A 79 -1.05 6.33 -5.11
CA LEU A 79 -0.48 7.02 -6.27
C LEU A 79 0.35 8.26 -5.89
N ASP A 80 0.01 8.91 -4.80
CA ASP A 80 0.72 10.05 -4.23
C ASP A 80 2.12 9.68 -3.71
N HIS A 81 2.35 8.43 -3.34
CA HIS A 81 3.67 7.92 -2.95
C HIS A 81 4.59 7.54 -4.14
N ARG A 82 4.12 7.64 -5.38
CA ARG A 82 4.91 7.32 -6.57
C ARG A 82 6.27 8.03 -6.61
N PRO A 83 6.36 9.36 -6.38
CA PRO A 83 7.64 10.05 -6.34
C PRO A 83 8.56 9.53 -5.24
N LEU A 84 8.01 9.23 -4.06
CA LEU A 84 8.80 8.72 -2.93
C LEU A 84 9.33 7.30 -3.21
N ARG A 85 8.53 6.43 -3.83
CA ARG A 85 9.01 5.11 -4.28
C ARG A 85 10.16 5.22 -5.27
N ALA A 86 10.07 6.14 -6.22
CA ALA A 86 11.15 6.42 -7.17
C ALA A 86 12.43 6.91 -6.44
N MET A 87 12.30 7.83 -5.48
CA MET A 87 13.44 8.31 -4.67
C MET A 87 14.10 7.18 -3.87
N VAL A 88 13.33 6.26 -3.30
CA VAL A 88 13.87 5.08 -2.59
C VAL A 88 14.63 4.18 -3.57
N ALA A 89 14.07 3.90 -4.74
CA ALA A 89 14.73 3.12 -5.79
C ALA A 89 16.05 3.76 -6.25
N ASP A 90 16.06 5.06 -6.52
CA ASP A 90 17.26 5.81 -6.93
C ASP A 90 18.33 5.83 -5.85
N ASN A 91 17.94 5.94 -4.57
CA ASN A 91 18.87 5.83 -3.45
C ASN A 91 19.52 4.45 -3.41
N ILE A 92 18.74 3.38 -3.50
CA ILE A 92 19.26 2.00 -3.56
C ILE A 92 20.19 1.83 -4.77
N ALA A 93 19.76 2.19 -5.96
CA ALA A 93 20.59 2.08 -7.17
C ALA A 93 21.92 2.87 -7.05
N THR A 94 21.88 4.03 -6.41
CA THR A 94 23.08 4.84 -6.16
C THR A 94 24.02 4.13 -5.16
N ARG A 95 23.49 3.51 -4.12
CA ARG A 95 24.28 2.71 -3.16
C ARG A 95 24.91 1.50 -3.83
N VAL A 96 24.17 0.79 -4.69
CA VAL A 96 24.71 -0.31 -5.50
C VAL A 96 25.92 0.15 -6.32
N ARG A 97 25.76 1.23 -7.10
CA ARG A 97 26.86 1.78 -7.92
C ARG A 97 28.10 2.18 -7.10
N LYS A 98 27.90 2.59 -5.84
CA LYS A 98 28.97 2.97 -4.91
C LYS A 98 29.45 1.81 -4.04
N ASN A 99 29.03 0.59 -4.32
CA ASN A 99 29.34 -0.61 -3.54
C ASN A 99 29.07 -0.43 -2.02
N ARG A 100 27.93 0.18 -1.70
CA ARG A 100 27.47 0.40 -0.31
C ARG A 100 26.37 -0.59 0.05
N GLY A 101 26.13 -0.76 1.34
CA GLY A 101 25.03 -1.59 1.83
C GLY A 101 23.67 -1.14 1.30
N THR A 102 22.80 -2.10 0.99
CA THR A 102 21.48 -1.91 0.38
C THR A 102 20.42 -2.75 1.10
N ARG A 103 20.51 -2.88 2.42
CA ARG A 103 19.48 -3.53 3.23
C ARG A 103 18.35 -2.54 3.50
N LEU A 104 17.14 -2.90 3.07
CA LEU A 104 15.92 -2.09 3.27
C LEU A 104 15.10 -2.61 4.46
N LEU A 105 14.59 -1.71 5.27
CA LEU A 105 13.49 -1.94 6.21
C LEU A 105 12.28 -1.14 5.75
N ASN A 106 11.15 -1.82 5.56
CA ASN A 106 9.87 -1.20 5.20
C ASN A 106 8.85 -1.48 6.32
N LEU A 107 8.45 -0.42 7.04
CA LEU A 107 7.56 -0.47 8.20
C LEU A 107 6.20 0.11 7.84
N PHE A 108 5.12 -0.49 8.35
CA PHE A 108 3.73 -0.22 7.95
C PHE A 108 3.57 -0.42 6.43
N ALA A 109 4.08 -1.55 5.96
CA ALA A 109 4.46 -1.72 4.57
C ALA A 109 3.27 -1.85 3.60
N TYR A 110 2.04 -2.01 4.11
CA TYR A 110 0.84 -2.19 3.31
C TYR A 110 1.00 -3.33 2.29
N THR A 111 0.92 -3.06 1.00
CA THR A 111 1.10 -4.04 -0.08
C THR A 111 2.54 -4.20 -0.57
N GLY A 112 3.51 -3.65 0.17
CA GLY A 112 4.94 -3.82 -0.09
C GLY A 112 5.49 -3.08 -1.30
N SER A 113 4.79 -2.08 -1.83
CA SER A 113 5.19 -1.39 -3.07
C SER A 113 6.59 -0.75 -2.98
N PHE A 114 6.96 -0.15 -1.86
CA PHE A 114 8.32 0.36 -1.64
C PHE A 114 9.38 -0.74 -1.71
N THR A 115 9.09 -1.91 -1.14
CA THR A 115 10.01 -3.04 -1.19
C THR A 115 10.19 -3.57 -2.60
N VAL A 116 9.12 -3.64 -3.40
CA VAL A 116 9.21 -4.02 -4.82
C VAL A 116 10.16 -3.08 -5.56
N HIS A 117 9.97 -1.77 -5.44
CA HIS A 117 10.83 -0.78 -6.07
C HIS A 117 12.30 -0.90 -5.62
N ALA A 118 12.54 -1.07 -4.32
CA ALA A 118 13.88 -1.21 -3.78
C ALA A 118 14.57 -2.53 -4.23
N ALA A 119 13.86 -3.66 -4.21
CA ALA A 119 14.38 -4.94 -4.65
C ALA A 119 14.77 -4.90 -6.14
N LYS A 120 13.90 -4.32 -6.98
CA LYS A 120 14.18 -4.16 -8.42
C LYS A 120 15.30 -3.16 -8.70
N ALA A 121 15.56 -2.23 -7.79
CA ALA A 121 16.71 -1.30 -7.86
C ALA A 121 18.02 -1.90 -7.34
N GLY A 122 18.00 -3.14 -6.83
CA GLY A 122 19.18 -3.88 -6.38
C GLY A 122 19.39 -3.88 -4.86
N ALA A 123 18.34 -3.71 -4.07
CA ALA A 123 18.43 -3.99 -2.64
C ALA A 123 18.87 -5.44 -2.41
N SER A 124 19.94 -5.63 -1.63
CA SER A 124 20.52 -6.95 -1.39
C SER A 124 19.63 -7.81 -0.48
N ARG A 125 18.94 -7.16 0.44
CA ARG A 125 17.96 -7.76 1.37
C ARG A 125 16.93 -6.73 1.78
N SER A 126 15.74 -7.20 2.14
CA SER A 126 14.75 -6.36 2.80
C SER A 126 13.96 -7.12 3.84
N THR A 127 13.46 -6.39 4.83
CA THR A 127 12.44 -6.84 5.76
C THR A 127 11.23 -5.94 5.64
N THR A 128 10.08 -6.55 5.37
CA THR A 128 8.80 -5.86 5.12
C THR A 128 7.85 -6.21 6.25
N VAL A 129 7.55 -5.24 7.11
CA VAL A 129 6.78 -5.43 8.34
C VAL A 129 5.40 -4.80 8.21
N ASP A 130 4.36 -5.60 8.40
CA ASP A 130 2.97 -5.15 8.49
C ASP A 130 2.17 -6.07 9.42
N LEU A 131 1.20 -5.53 10.14
CA LEU A 131 0.37 -6.30 11.07
C LEU A 131 -0.72 -7.12 10.37
N SER A 132 -1.15 -6.70 9.18
CA SER A 132 -2.28 -7.27 8.46
C SER A 132 -1.91 -8.53 7.69
N ASN A 133 -2.59 -9.64 7.97
CA ASN A 133 -2.48 -10.85 7.15
C ASN A 133 -2.82 -10.60 5.68
N THR A 134 -3.86 -9.81 5.43
CA THR A 134 -4.32 -9.48 4.09
C THR A 134 -3.23 -8.77 3.30
N TYR A 135 -2.59 -7.77 3.92
CA TYR A 135 -1.55 -6.99 3.25
C TYR A 135 -0.25 -7.77 3.09
N GLN A 136 0.09 -8.64 4.04
CA GLN A 136 1.23 -9.56 3.88
C GLN A 136 1.02 -10.52 2.71
N ALA A 137 -0.17 -11.12 2.57
CA ALA A 137 -0.51 -11.96 1.45
C ALA A 137 -0.49 -11.18 0.12
N TRP A 138 -0.95 -9.93 0.12
CA TRP A 138 -0.92 -9.07 -1.06
C TRP A 138 0.53 -8.70 -1.44
N THR A 139 1.36 -8.37 -0.47
CA THR A 139 2.80 -8.16 -0.68
C THR A 139 3.46 -9.38 -1.32
N ALA A 140 3.14 -10.60 -0.83
CA ALA A 140 3.66 -11.83 -1.41
C ALA A 140 3.28 -12.00 -2.88
N ARG A 141 2.02 -11.65 -3.27
CA ARG A 141 1.59 -11.66 -4.66
C ARG A 141 2.33 -10.60 -5.50
N ASN A 142 2.52 -9.40 -4.97
CA ASN A 142 3.32 -8.37 -5.64
C ASN A 142 4.77 -8.80 -5.83
N PHE A 143 5.36 -9.52 -4.87
CA PHE A 143 6.70 -10.09 -5.03
C PHE A 143 6.73 -11.13 -6.15
N ALA A 144 5.77 -12.06 -6.16
CA ALA A 144 5.65 -13.07 -7.21
C ALA A 144 5.50 -12.44 -8.61
N LEU A 145 4.65 -11.43 -8.77
CA LEU A 145 4.46 -10.68 -10.03
C LEU A 145 5.76 -10.05 -10.55
N ASN A 146 6.70 -9.76 -9.67
CA ASN A 146 7.97 -9.10 -10.00
C ASN A 146 9.18 -10.05 -9.93
N GLY A 147 9.00 -11.33 -9.65
CA GLY A 147 10.09 -12.31 -9.53
C GLY A 147 11.05 -11.99 -8.39
N ILE A 148 10.53 -11.51 -7.25
CA ILE A 148 11.34 -11.18 -6.07
C ILE A 148 11.49 -12.41 -5.21
N ASP A 149 12.76 -12.76 -4.86
CA ASP A 149 13.08 -13.91 -4.02
C ASP A 149 12.75 -13.64 -2.54
N GLY A 150 11.83 -14.40 -2.00
CA GLY A 150 11.42 -14.31 -0.59
C GLY A 150 12.51 -14.69 0.44
N ASN A 151 13.58 -15.37 0.03
CA ASN A 151 14.70 -15.66 0.94
C ASN A 151 15.55 -14.42 1.22
N ALA A 152 15.70 -13.54 0.23
CA ALA A 152 16.42 -12.28 0.39
C ALA A 152 15.51 -11.14 0.86
N HIS A 153 14.22 -11.23 0.55
CA HIS A 153 13.21 -10.19 0.83
C HIS A 153 12.09 -10.76 1.70
N THR A 154 12.29 -10.68 3.02
CA THR A 154 11.40 -11.33 4.00
C THR A 154 10.16 -10.52 4.32
N LEU A 155 9.08 -11.23 4.61
CA LEU A 155 7.81 -10.69 5.08
C LEU A 155 7.61 -11.02 6.55
N GLU A 156 7.41 -9.99 7.38
CA GLU A 156 7.23 -10.12 8.81
C GLU A 156 5.86 -9.61 9.23
N ARG A 157 4.99 -10.53 9.66
CA ARG A 157 3.72 -10.15 10.23
C ARG A 157 3.87 -9.82 11.70
N ALA A 158 3.96 -8.53 12.02
CA ALA A 158 4.15 -8.10 13.40
C ALA A 158 3.59 -6.69 13.63
N ASP A 159 3.30 -6.38 14.89
CA ASP A 159 3.20 -4.98 15.32
C ASP A 159 4.58 -4.33 15.20
N VAL A 160 4.63 -3.17 14.52
CA VAL A 160 5.89 -2.50 14.16
C VAL A 160 6.71 -2.12 15.40
N PHE A 161 6.06 -1.64 16.46
CA PHE A 161 6.78 -1.22 17.67
C PHE A 161 7.38 -2.41 18.41
N THR A 162 6.60 -3.47 18.56
CA THR A 162 7.07 -4.74 19.16
C THR A 162 8.21 -5.32 18.34
N TRP A 163 8.08 -5.31 17.01
CA TRP A 163 9.10 -5.80 16.10
C TRP A 163 10.40 -5.00 16.21
N LEU A 164 10.32 -3.66 16.26
CA LEU A 164 11.49 -2.78 16.40
C LEU A 164 12.27 -3.03 17.70
N VAL A 165 11.57 -3.27 18.82
CA VAL A 165 12.21 -3.63 20.09
C VAL A 165 13.01 -4.93 19.94
N GLN A 166 12.44 -5.94 19.29
CA GLN A 166 13.12 -7.22 19.07
C GLN A 166 14.28 -7.09 18.07
N ALA A 167 14.09 -6.38 16.97
CA ALA A 167 15.13 -6.14 15.97
C ALA A 167 16.35 -5.42 16.58
N ARG A 168 16.10 -4.43 17.48
CA ARG A 168 17.17 -3.77 18.23
C ARG A 168 17.93 -4.75 19.13
N LYS A 169 17.23 -5.63 19.86
CA LYS A 169 17.87 -6.65 20.72
C LYS A 169 18.71 -7.62 19.90
N ASN A 170 18.26 -7.98 18.70
CA ASN A 170 18.96 -8.86 17.78
C ASN A 170 20.14 -8.17 17.06
N GLY A 171 20.33 -6.87 17.26
CA GLY A 171 21.39 -6.10 16.60
C GLY A 171 21.16 -5.88 15.11
N GLU A 172 19.91 -5.95 14.61
CA GLU A 172 19.58 -5.73 13.22
C GLU A 172 20.03 -4.35 12.74
N ARG A 173 20.50 -4.28 11.49
CA ARG A 173 20.98 -3.04 10.88
C ARG A 173 20.45 -2.94 9.46
N TYR A 174 20.04 -1.74 9.09
CA TYR A 174 19.49 -1.41 7.77
C TYR A 174 20.13 -0.14 7.22
N ASP A 175 20.25 -0.05 5.92
CA ASP A 175 20.88 1.05 5.22
C ASP A 175 19.85 2.10 4.75
N VAL A 176 18.63 1.65 4.50
CA VAL A 176 17.48 2.48 4.12
C VAL A 176 16.27 2.01 4.92
N ILE A 177 15.54 2.97 5.49
CA ILE A 177 14.33 2.69 6.26
C ILE A 177 13.20 3.51 5.65
N VAL A 178 12.11 2.84 5.30
CA VAL A 178 10.83 3.46 4.98
C VAL A 178 9.93 3.35 6.21
N LEU A 179 9.40 4.47 6.66
CA LEU A 179 8.50 4.57 7.80
C LEU A 179 7.29 5.39 7.36
N ASP A 180 6.18 4.73 7.12
CA ASP A 180 4.93 5.32 6.63
C ASP A 180 3.74 4.91 7.51
N PRO A 181 3.70 5.40 8.77
CA PRO A 181 2.67 5.01 9.71
C PRO A 181 1.31 5.62 9.34
N PRO A 182 0.19 4.91 9.58
CA PRO A 182 -1.14 5.48 9.41
C PRO A 182 -1.34 6.67 10.35
N SER A 183 -2.04 7.72 9.89
CA SER A 183 -2.32 8.92 10.69
C SER A 183 -3.14 8.60 11.95
N PHE A 184 -4.00 7.57 11.87
CA PHE A 184 -4.76 7.02 12.98
C PHE A 184 -4.79 5.50 12.88
N SER A 185 -4.47 4.82 13.96
CA SER A 185 -4.67 3.38 14.07
C SER A 185 -5.40 3.06 15.36
N ASN A 186 -6.64 2.55 15.23
CA ASN A 186 -7.45 2.00 16.32
C ASN A 186 -7.45 0.46 16.25
N SER A 187 -6.42 -0.16 15.72
CA SER A 187 -6.36 -1.61 15.66
C SER A 187 -6.36 -2.19 17.08
N LYS A 188 -7.35 -3.04 17.39
CA LYS A 188 -7.40 -3.80 18.66
C LYS A 188 -6.16 -4.69 18.90
N LYS A 189 -5.29 -4.81 17.91
CA LYS A 189 -4.06 -5.60 17.93
C LYS A 189 -2.81 -4.75 18.18
N MET A 190 -2.92 -3.42 18.19
CA MET A 190 -1.82 -2.54 18.57
C MET A 190 -1.81 -2.34 20.08
N VAL A 191 -0.63 -2.37 20.67
CA VAL A 191 -0.43 -2.19 22.11
C VAL A 191 -0.70 -0.74 22.53
N ASP A 192 -0.47 0.22 21.61
CA ASP A 192 -0.67 1.65 21.83
C ASP A 192 -1.39 2.30 20.65
N VAL A 193 -2.13 3.38 20.92
CA VAL A 193 -2.77 4.22 19.90
C VAL A 193 -1.71 5.13 19.29
N LEU A 194 -1.50 4.98 17.98
CA LEU A 194 -0.59 5.88 17.24
C LEU A 194 -1.37 7.16 16.88
N GLU A 195 -1.02 8.28 17.51
CA GLU A 195 -1.42 9.62 17.08
C GLU A 195 -0.19 10.34 16.51
N ILE A 196 -0.21 10.62 15.20
CA ILE A 196 0.81 11.42 14.54
C ILE A 196 0.24 12.83 14.34
N GLY A 197 0.80 13.82 15.02
CA GLY A 197 0.44 15.22 14.80
C GLY A 197 -0.05 15.98 16.01
N ARG A 198 0.47 15.68 17.19
CA ARG A 198 0.49 16.61 18.33
C ARG A 198 1.89 17.07 18.61
#